data_d2750225d262251d4431b06970fdd9bf
#
_entry.id   d2750225d262251d4431b06970fdd9bf
#
_cell.length_a   1.000
_cell.length_b   1.000
_cell.length_c   1.000
_cell.angle_alpha   90.00
_cell.angle_beta   90.00
_cell.angle_gamma   90.00
#
_symmetry.space_group_name_H-M   'P 1'
#
loop_
_entity.id
_entity.type
_entity.pdbx_description
1 polymer ?
#
loop_
_entity_poly.entity_id
_entity_poly.type
_entity_poly.pdbx_seq_one_letter_code
_entity_poly.pdbx_strand_id
1 'polypeptide(L)'
;MKVYHGNILTVDVNNTICEYLIEDKGRIVYVGSECPEEYANAEKVELGKKALLPSFVDTHQHFASFGIFHAGLNVMDITSNKEMIKAIKTFVESTDEKSLIAFGASPYSVKEGRLITREEIDSVCPDRSMMLVKYDGHACVVNTPLLKKLEKKLSKLRGYHPESGEMNQEAFFAVSDYISNSVSIPQMIRNMQKAVDYEASKGIGMIHTVSGVGFPLNADITIEKLFAKSVQHGFQIRVFPQSMDTSVATSRKLPRIGGCFECALDGCYGSQDAAMIEPYENDKSNFGVLYYTDEKVIEFCKKANRMGLQIEMHAIGDKAFEQATKALKAALDDFPREDHRHGIIHACLPTKDGIDICAKYHINLLMQSAFDNWRQEPPEYTESILGKERNSQLNPVKTFVEKGCIVGQGSDAPCTNPDPIDWLYRACNHTNPSQSVGVYEALRMLTYNGCFATFDEKERGTLETGKIADMVILSENPYDVPVKELRRLKAEKLILSGEEYKPQNQSLASIIWKGLTNTNQKY
;
A
#
# COMPACT_ATOMS: atom_id res chain seq x y z
N MET A 1 -9.68 28.95 13.95
CA MET A 1 -11.02 28.35 14.11
C MET A 1 -11.77 28.45 12.80
N LYS A 2 -12.30 27.34 12.30
CA LYS A 2 -13.07 27.25 11.06
C LYS A 2 -14.36 26.45 11.31
N VAL A 3 -15.44 26.89 10.69
CA VAL A 3 -16.76 26.20 10.70
C VAL A 3 -17.02 25.64 9.31
N TYR A 4 -17.04 24.32 9.19
CA TYR A 4 -17.45 23.61 7.97
C TYR A 4 -18.96 23.36 8.03
N HIS A 5 -19.67 23.72 6.96
CA HIS A 5 -21.12 23.57 6.85
C HIS A 5 -21.51 22.81 5.58
N GLY A 6 -22.31 21.78 5.73
CA GLY A 6 -22.82 20.91 4.67
C GLY A 6 -22.73 19.43 5.04
N ASN A 7 -22.37 18.56 4.08
CA ASN A 7 -22.33 17.11 4.30
C ASN A 7 -21.09 16.72 5.12
N ILE A 8 -21.24 16.52 6.42
CA ILE A 8 -20.20 16.04 7.33
C ILE A 8 -20.43 14.56 7.60
N LEU A 9 -19.61 13.71 7.00
CA LEU A 9 -19.64 12.25 7.17
C LEU A 9 -18.68 11.87 8.29
N THR A 10 -19.17 11.58 9.48
CA THR A 10 -18.31 11.31 10.65
C THR A 10 -17.56 10.00 10.54
N VAL A 11 -18.10 9.03 9.82
CA VAL A 11 -17.61 7.65 9.71
C VAL A 11 -17.45 6.99 11.09
N ASP A 12 -18.21 7.47 12.08
CA ASP A 12 -18.29 6.86 13.42
C ASP A 12 -19.03 5.52 13.39
N VAL A 13 -19.15 4.86 14.54
CA VAL A 13 -19.81 3.54 14.64
C VAL A 13 -21.28 3.58 14.23
N ASN A 14 -21.93 4.74 14.33
CA ASN A 14 -23.36 4.92 14.02
C ASN A 14 -23.58 5.44 12.59
N ASN A 15 -22.52 5.64 11.79
CA ASN A 15 -22.60 6.30 10.48
C ASN A 15 -23.33 7.66 10.54
N THR A 16 -22.97 8.47 11.52
CA THR A 16 -23.63 9.76 11.76
C THR A 16 -23.28 10.74 10.64
N ILE A 17 -24.30 11.41 10.10
CA ILE A 17 -24.14 12.52 9.14
C ILE A 17 -24.59 13.79 9.83
N CYS A 18 -23.72 14.81 9.84
CA CYS A 18 -23.96 16.09 10.49
C CYS A 18 -23.91 17.23 9.46
N GLU A 19 -24.39 18.43 9.87
CA GLU A 19 -24.34 19.64 9.04
C GLU A 19 -23.17 20.55 9.39
N TYR A 20 -22.65 20.48 10.63
CA TYR A 20 -21.60 21.35 11.11
C TYR A 20 -20.44 20.57 11.73
N LEU A 21 -19.22 20.99 11.40
CA LEU A 21 -18.00 20.63 12.10
C LEU A 21 -17.20 21.89 12.38
N ILE A 22 -16.74 22.03 13.61
CA ILE A 22 -15.92 23.17 14.04
C ILE A 22 -14.53 22.68 14.41
N GLU A 23 -13.54 23.28 13.77
CA GLU A 23 -12.13 23.04 14.00
C GLU A 23 -11.50 24.24 14.72
N ASP A 24 -10.72 24.00 15.78
CA ASP A 24 -9.85 24.97 16.40
C ASP A 24 -8.50 24.36 16.76
N LYS A 25 -7.43 25.04 16.36
CA LYS A 25 -6.04 24.67 16.65
C LYS A 25 -5.71 23.20 16.33
N GLY A 26 -6.21 22.73 15.19
CA GLY A 26 -5.93 21.39 14.69
C GLY A 26 -6.78 20.27 15.28
N ARG A 27 -7.80 20.62 16.10
CA ARG A 27 -8.71 19.66 16.70
C ARG A 27 -10.16 19.96 16.36
N ILE A 28 -10.97 18.93 16.29
CA ILE A 28 -12.42 19.01 16.16
C ILE A 28 -12.98 19.37 17.54
N VAL A 29 -13.57 20.55 17.67
CA VAL A 29 -14.15 21.01 18.95
C VAL A 29 -15.65 20.78 19.02
N TYR A 30 -16.31 20.63 17.85
CA TYR A 30 -17.74 20.35 17.78
C TYR A 30 -18.10 19.63 16.46
N VAL A 31 -19.06 18.72 16.54
CA VAL A 31 -19.75 18.10 15.38
C VAL A 31 -21.23 17.98 15.73
N GLY A 32 -22.13 18.43 14.85
CA GLY A 32 -23.57 18.36 15.11
C GLY A 32 -24.43 18.91 13.97
N SER A 33 -25.77 18.95 14.21
CA SER A 33 -26.75 19.40 13.21
C SER A 33 -26.97 20.92 13.24
N GLU A 34 -26.57 21.62 14.31
CA GLU A 34 -26.75 23.07 14.47
C GLU A 34 -25.42 23.71 14.84
N CYS A 35 -25.17 24.93 14.38
CA CYS A 35 -23.98 25.69 14.76
C CYS A 35 -24.22 26.40 16.10
N PRO A 36 -23.46 26.10 17.18
CA PRO A 36 -23.58 26.84 18.43
C PRO A 36 -23.27 28.33 18.26
N GLU A 37 -24.02 29.18 18.96
CA GLU A 37 -23.94 30.66 18.85
C GLU A 37 -22.52 31.19 19.07
N GLU A 38 -21.76 30.55 19.94
CA GLU A 38 -20.36 30.94 20.26
C GLU A 38 -19.44 30.88 19.05
N TYR A 39 -19.77 30.12 18.01
CA TYR A 39 -18.98 29.96 16.79
C TYR A 39 -19.54 30.75 15.60
N ALA A 40 -20.60 31.53 15.77
CA ALA A 40 -21.29 32.24 14.69
C ALA A 40 -20.36 33.20 13.89
N ASN A 41 -19.33 33.74 14.53
CA ASN A 41 -18.38 34.68 13.92
C ASN A 41 -17.10 34.03 13.40
N ALA A 42 -16.95 32.71 13.45
CA ALA A 42 -15.80 32.00 12.92
C ALA A 42 -15.78 31.99 11.38
N GLU A 43 -14.60 31.76 10.80
CA GLU A 43 -14.44 31.57 9.35
C GLU A 43 -15.31 30.40 8.87
N LYS A 44 -16.21 30.66 7.91
CA LYS A 44 -17.12 29.63 7.37
C LYS A 44 -16.59 29.04 6.08
N VAL A 45 -16.66 27.70 5.97
CA VAL A 45 -16.35 26.92 4.79
C VAL A 45 -17.62 26.21 4.36
N GLU A 46 -18.28 26.74 3.33
CA GLU A 46 -19.49 26.15 2.76
C GLU A 46 -19.13 25.00 1.82
N LEU A 47 -19.62 23.80 2.10
CA LEU A 47 -19.31 22.60 1.31
C LEU A 47 -20.24 22.46 0.08
N GLY A 48 -21.49 22.94 0.15
CA GLY A 48 -22.47 22.76 -0.91
C GLY A 48 -22.75 21.27 -1.16
N LYS A 49 -22.49 20.80 -2.39
CA LYS A 49 -22.65 19.37 -2.73
C LYS A 49 -21.46 18.49 -2.31
N LYS A 50 -20.37 19.09 -1.87
CA LYS A 50 -19.16 18.39 -1.41
C LYS A 50 -19.42 17.70 -0.08
N ALA A 51 -18.57 16.73 0.26
CA ALA A 51 -18.60 16.10 1.57
C ALA A 51 -17.25 16.23 2.27
N LEU A 52 -17.30 16.45 3.58
CA LEU A 52 -16.15 16.39 4.48
C LEU A 52 -16.19 15.06 5.22
N LEU A 53 -15.07 14.33 5.22
CA LEU A 53 -14.91 13.05 5.90
C LEU A 53 -13.47 12.91 6.45
N PRO A 54 -13.18 11.91 7.31
CA PRO A 54 -11.82 11.68 7.78
C PRO A 54 -10.86 11.47 6.61
N SER A 55 -9.61 11.92 6.74
CA SER A 55 -8.58 11.65 5.74
C SER A 55 -8.39 10.14 5.55
N PHE A 56 -8.02 9.74 4.33
CA PHE A 56 -7.80 8.34 4.00
C PHE A 56 -6.49 7.81 4.58
N VAL A 57 -6.46 6.49 4.78
CA VAL A 57 -5.30 5.72 5.24
C VAL A 57 -4.96 4.67 4.20
N ASP A 58 -3.71 4.63 3.76
CA ASP A 58 -3.17 3.51 2.99
C ASP A 58 -2.51 2.52 3.95
N THR A 59 -3.11 1.35 4.13
CA THR A 59 -2.69 0.40 5.16
C THR A 59 -1.54 -0.51 4.76
N HIS A 60 -1.08 -0.45 3.52
CA HIS A 60 0.06 -1.23 3.07
C HIS A 60 0.66 -0.68 1.79
N GLN A 61 1.94 -0.32 1.84
CA GLN A 61 2.73 0.02 0.67
C GLN A 61 4.24 -0.09 0.92
N HIS A 62 5.02 -0.15 -0.17
CA HIS A 62 6.49 -0.10 -0.19
C HIS A 62 6.94 1.35 -0.47
N PHE A 63 6.81 2.24 0.52
CA PHE A 63 6.93 3.68 0.32
C PHE A 63 8.27 4.13 -0.28
N ALA A 64 9.41 3.56 0.18
CA ALA A 64 10.72 3.88 -0.39
C ALA A 64 10.79 3.50 -1.88
N SER A 65 10.30 2.32 -2.23
CA SER A 65 10.22 1.84 -3.62
C SER A 65 9.24 2.67 -4.44
N PHE A 66 8.07 2.97 -3.88
CA PHE A 66 7.08 3.85 -4.52
C PHE A 66 7.69 5.22 -4.83
N GLY A 67 8.42 5.83 -3.89
CA GLY A 67 9.11 7.09 -4.15
C GLY A 67 10.10 7.02 -5.32
N ILE A 68 10.85 5.92 -5.46
CA ILE A 68 11.78 5.71 -6.58
C ILE A 68 11.02 5.54 -7.90
N PHE A 69 10.01 4.68 -7.92
CA PHE A 69 9.28 4.35 -9.16
C PHE A 69 8.34 5.47 -9.59
N HIS A 70 7.72 6.18 -8.64
CA HIS A 70 6.90 7.35 -8.94
C HIS A 70 7.70 8.51 -9.56
N ALA A 71 9.00 8.61 -9.25
CA ALA A 71 9.90 9.56 -9.91
C ALA A 71 10.31 9.11 -11.33
N GLY A 72 10.09 7.86 -11.69
CA GLY A 72 10.34 7.26 -12.99
C GLY A 72 9.14 7.34 -13.95
N LEU A 73 9.12 6.44 -14.94
CA LEU A 73 8.02 6.31 -15.90
C LEU A 73 7.03 5.23 -15.43
N ASN A 74 5.79 5.62 -15.15
CA ASN A 74 4.71 4.67 -14.93
C ASN A 74 4.14 4.18 -16.28
N VAL A 75 4.11 2.86 -16.50
CA VAL A 75 3.60 2.23 -17.73
C VAL A 75 2.39 1.32 -17.50
N MET A 76 1.77 1.35 -16.31
CA MET A 76 0.67 0.46 -15.94
C MET A 76 -0.55 0.58 -16.86
N ASP A 77 -0.83 1.77 -17.39
CA ASP A 77 -1.99 2.02 -18.24
C ASP A 77 -1.74 1.77 -19.73
N ILE A 78 -0.52 1.37 -20.09
CA ILE A 78 -0.15 1.12 -21.48
C ILE A 78 -0.69 -0.23 -21.95
N THR A 79 -1.25 -0.28 -23.17
CA THR A 79 -1.96 -1.44 -23.72
C THR A 79 -1.23 -2.14 -24.87
N SER A 80 -0.07 -1.62 -25.28
CA SER A 80 0.73 -2.25 -26.34
C SER A 80 2.21 -1.93 -26.19
N ASN A 81 3.07 -2.85 -26.62
CA ASN A 81 4.51 -2.63 -26.61
C ASN A 81 4.93 -1.46 -27.50
N LYS A 82 4.20 -1.19 -28.57
CA LYS A 82 4.43 -0.01 -29.42
C LYS A 82 4.22 1.31 -28.66
N GLU A 83 3.14 1.41 -27.89
CA GLU A 83 2.89 2.58 -27.03
C GLU A 83 3.92 2.68 -25.90
N MET A 84 4.35 1.55 -25.35
CA MET A 84 5.38 1.48 -24.31
C MET A 84 6.72 2.03 -24.81
N ILE A 85 7.18 1.62 -26.00
CA ILE A 85 8.40 2.12 -26.63
C ILE A 85 8.30 3.63 -26.87
N LYS A 86 7.13 4.12 -27.32
CA LYS A 86 6.90 5.56 -27.52
C LYS A 86 6.97 6.33 -26.19
N ALA A 87 6.36 5.81 -25.13
CA ALA A 87 6.39 6.42 -23.80
C ALA A 87 7.82 6.46 -23.23
N ILE A 88 8.57 5.36 -23.37
CA ILE A 88 9.99 5.30 -23.00
C ILE A 88 10.80 6.34 -23.74
N LYS A 89 10.61 6.47 -25.07
CA LYS A 89 11.30 7.48 -25.88
C LYS A 89 11.04 8.89 -25.35
N THR A 90 9.79 9.25 -25.13
CA THR A 90 9.40 10.55 -24.59
C THR A 90 10.03 10.80 -23.22
N PHE A 91 10.05 9.79 -22.35
CA PHE A 91 10.67 9.88 -21.04
C PHE A 91 12.18 10.08 -21.13
N VAL A 92 12.85 9.30 -21.99
CA VAL A 92 14.29 9.44 -22.27
C VAL A 92 14.64 10.88 -22.73
N GLU A 93 13.82 11.47 -23.58
CA GLU A 93 14.01 12.84 -24.09
C GLU A 93 13.70 13.94 -23.05
N SER A 94 12.90 13.61 -22.01
CA SER A 94 12.45 14.57 -20.99
C SER A 94 13.37 14.73 -19.79
N THR A 95 14.39 13.88 -19.63
CA THR A 95 15.26 13.85 -18.46
C THR A 95 16.73 13.62 -18.81
N ASP A 96 17.63 14.21 -18.02
CA ASP A 96 19.10 14.02 -18.12
C ASP A 96 19.63 12.94 -17.16
N GLU A 97 18.75 12.22 -16.47
CA GLU A 97 19.14 11.17 -15.51
C GLU A 97 19.95 10.07 -16.21
N LYS A 98 21.04 9.63 -15.56
CA LYS A 98 21.97 8.61 -16.10
C LYS A 98 21.42 7.19 -16.04
N SER A 99 20.56 6.93 -15.07
CA SER A 99 19.88 5.65 -14.86
C SER A 99 18.37 5.90 -14.85
N LEU A 100 17.67 5.23 -15.74
CA LEU A 100 16.25 5.39 -15.97
C LEU A 100 15.50 4.18 -15.44
N ILE A 101 14.34 4.43 -14.84
CA ILE A 101 13.46 3.40 -14.31
C ILE A 101 12.08 3.60 -14.93
N ALA A 102 11.48 2.52 -15.38
CA ALA A 102 10.06 2.44 -15.68
C ALA A 102 9.45 1.30 -14.86
N PHE A 103 8.19 1.45 -14.45
CA PHE A 103 7.50 0.48 -13.62
C PHE A 103 6.09 0.20 -14.11
N GLY A 104 5.66 -1.06 -13.94
CA GLY A 104 4.27 -1.46 -14.16
C GLY A 104 4.03 -2.23 -15.47
N ALA A 105 5.07 -2.73 -16.12
CA ALA A 105 4.92 -3.55 -17.34
C ALA A 105 4.26 -4.90 -17.00
N SER A 106 3.26 -5.30 -17.79
CA SER A 106 2.63 -6.61 -17.66
C SER A 106 2.44 -7.26 -19.02
N PRO A 107 2.82 -8.55 -19.19
CA PRO A 107 2.54 -9.29 -20.41
C PRO A 107 1.03 -9.58 -20.57
N TYR A 108 0.26 -9.51 -19.48
CA TYR A 108 -1.17 -9.81 -19.49
C TYR A 108 -2.05 -8.61 -19.88
N SER A 109 -1.51 -7.38 -19.78
CA SER A 109 -2.25 -6.14 -20.07
C SER A 109 -1.94 -5.54 -21.45
N VAL A 110 -0.95 -6.07 -22.17
CA VAL A 110 -0.56 -5.61 -23.51
C VAL A 110 -1.03 -6.59 -24.60
N LYS A 111 -1.33 -6.04 -25.78
CA LYS A 111 -1.86 -6.81 -26.91
C LYS A 111 -0.92 -7.92 -27.41
N GLU A 112 0.38 -7.70 -27.27
CA GLU A 112 1.43 -8.62 -27.72
C GLU A 112 1.59 -9.84 -26.80
N GLY A 113 1.01 -9.84 -25.60
CA GLY A 113 1.08 -10.94 -24.63
C GLY A 113 2.49 -11.24 -24.12
N ARG A 114 3.41 -10.28 -24.22
CA ARG A 114 4.81 -10.39 -23.76
C ARG A 114 5.35 -9.06 -23.26
N LEU A 115 6.38 -9.09 -22.46
CA LEU A 115 7.17 -7.89 -22.15
C LEU A 115 7.93 -7.42 -23.39
N ILE A 116 8.30 -6.12 -23.41
CA ILE A 116 9.25 -5.61 -24.42
C ILE A 116 10.64 -6.22 -24.15
N THR A 117 11.45 -6.34 -25.20
CA THR A 117 12.79 -6.91 -25.14
C THR A 117 13.86 -5.85 -24.90
N ARG A 118 15.07 -6.30 -24.54
CA ARG A 118 16.26 -5.45 -24.48
C ARG A 118 16.46 -4.63 -25.76
N GLU A 119 16.35 -5.26 -26.93
CA GLU A 119 16.56 -4.62 -28.23
C GLU A 119 15.52 -3.52 -28.51
N GLU A 120 14.27 -3.77 -28.10
CA GLU A 120 13.22 -2.77 -28.21
C GLU A 120 13.50 -1.55 -27.31
N ILE A 121 14.02 -1.74 -26.09
CA ILE A 121 14.45 -0.63 -25.23
C ILE A 121 15.68 0.07 -25.83
N ASP A 122 16.68 -0.67 -26.32
CA ASP A 122 17.89 -0.13 -26.94
C ASP A 122 17.58 0.77 -28.13
N SER A 123 16.51 0.48 -28.89
CA SER A 123 16.09 1.29 -30.04
C SER A 123 15.74 2.75 -29.69
N VAL A 124 15.41 3.03 -28.42
CA VAL A 124 15.01 4.36 -27.93
C VAL A 124 15.86 4.86 -26.76
N CYS A 125 16.66 3.99 -26.13
CA CYS A 125 17.56 4.31 -25.03
C CYS A 125 18.91 3.58 -25.18
N PRO A 126 19.73 3.86 -26.22
CA PRO A 126 20.95 3.13 -26.52
C PRO A 126 22.13 3.46 -25.58
N ASP A 127 22.15 4.66 -24.97
CA ASP A 127 23.35 5.19 -24.30
C ASP A 127 23.25 5.25 -22.78
N ARG A 128 22.03 5.24 -22.24
CA ARG A 128 21.76 5.34 -20.79
C ARG A 128 21.27 4.01 -20.24
N SER A 129 21.59 3.72 -18.96
CA SER A 129 21.08 2.54 -18.29
C SER A 129 19.58 2.63 -18.06
N MET A 130 18.83 1.60 -18.40
CA MET A 130 17.39 1.54 -18.19
C MET A 130 16.94 0.20 -17.64
N MET A 131 16.06 0.23 -16.63
CA MET A 131 15.36 -0.90 -16.02
C MET A 131 13.85 -0.68 -16.18
N LEU A 132 13.17 -1.60 -16.84
CA LEU A 132 11.71 -1.68 -16.88
C LEU A 132 11.24 -2.78 -15.96
N VAL A 133 10.61 -2.42 -14.86
CA VAL A 133 10.17 -3.36 -13.82
C VAL A 133 8.77 -3.87 -14.14
N LYS A 134 8.56 -5.17 -13.97
CA LYS A 134 7.24 -5.80 -14.04
C LYS A 134 6.35 -5.28 -12.89
N TYR A 135 5.06 -5.24 -13.11
CA TYR A 135 4.06 -4.69 -12.19
C TYR A 135 4.10 -5.29 -10.76
N ASP A 136 4.49 -6.55 -10.64
CA ASP A 136 4.57 -7.29 -9.36
C ASP A 136 5.92 -7.12 -8.63
N GLY A 137 6.88 -6.41 -9.24
CA GLY A 137 8.19 -6.21 -8.62
C GLY A 137 9.09 -7.44 -8.52
N HIS A 138 8.78 -8.53 -9.26
CA HIS A 138 9.56 -9.78 -9.22
C HIS A 138 10.43 -10.03 -10.46
N ALA A 139 10.27 -9.23 -11.52
CA ALA A 139 11.06 -9.30 -12.74
C ALA A 139 11.28 -7.93 -13.36
N CYS A 140 12.26 -7.80 -14.23
CA CYS A 140 12.48 -6.61 -15.04
C CYS A 140 13.09 -6.95 -16.39
N VAL A 141 13.04 -5.97 -17.31
CA VAL A 141 13.83 -6.00 -18.54
C VAL A 141 14.87 -4.89 -18.46
N VAL A 142 16.13 -5.23 -18.74
CA VAL A 142 17.24 -4.28 -18.76
C VAL A 142 17.74 -4.06 -20.18
N ASN A 143 18.16 -2.83 -20.48
CA ASN A 143 18.77 -2.53 -21.76
C ASN A 143 20.29 -2.91 -21.80
N THR A 144 20.89 -2.86 -22.98
CA THR A 144 22.30 -3.21 -23.18
C THR A 144 23.28 -2.39 -22.32
N PRO A 145 23.13 -1.07 -22.15
CA PRO A 145 24.01 -0.30 -21.25
C PRO A 145 23.99 -0.76 -19.79
N LEU A 146 22.82 -1.13 -19.24
CA LEU A 146 22.71 -1.63 -17.88
C LEU A 146 23.23 -3.07 -17.78
N LEU A 147 22.89 -3.91 -18.75
CA LEU A 147 23.35 -5.30 -18.82
C LEU A 147 24.87 -5.37 -18.81
N LYS A 148 25.55 -4.63 -19.67
CA LYS A 148 27.03 -4.59 -19.74
C LYS A 148 27.69 -4.18 -18.41
N LYS A 149 27.08 -3.28 -17.66
CA LYS A 149 27.60 -2.88 -16.33
C LYS A 149 27.54 -4.00 -15.30
N LEU A 150 26.57 -4.89 -15.42
CA LEU A 150 26.28 -5.90 -14.40
C LEU A 150 26.57 -7.34 -14.87
N GLU A 151 26.90 -7.56 -16.14
CA GLU A 151 27.05 -8.88 -16.76
C GLU A 151 27.91 -9.84 -15.94
N LYS A 152 29.07 -9.38 -15.46
CA LYS A 152 30.00 -10.20 -14.66
C LYS A 152 29.37 -10.73 -13.36
N LYS A 153 28.44 -9.97 -12.77
CA LYS A 153 27.69 -10.35 -11.56
C LYS A 153 26.50 -11.23 -11.95
N LEU A 154 25.69 -10.77 -12.91
CA LEU A 154 24.43 -11.39 -13.29
C LEU A 154 24.59 -12.77 -13.93
N SER A 155 25.63 -12.99 -14.75
CA SER A 155 25.86 -14.25 -15.47
C SER A 155 26.03 -15.49 -14.56
N LYS A 156 26.18 -15.30 -13.25
CA LYS A 156 26.31 -16.36 -12.25
C LYS A 156 25.04 -16.62 -11.45
N LEU A 157 23.99 -15.84 -11.69
CA LEU A 157 22.77 -15.84 -10.90
C LEU A 157 21.63 -16.53 -11.66
N ARG A 158 20.70 -17.10 -10.90
CA ARG A 158 19.45 -17.64 -11.46
C ARG A 158 18.59 -16.51 -11.99
N GLY A 159 17.90 -16.78 -13.09
CA GLY A 159 16.99 -15.81 -13.69
C GLY A 159 17.68 -14.78 -14.59
N TYR A 160 18.91 -15.04 -15.05
CA TYR A 160 19.65 -14.22 -16.00
C TYR A 160 19.36 -14.64 -17.44
N HIS A 161 18.62 -13.80 -18.19
CA HIS A 161 18.26 -14.03 -19.59
C HIS A 161 18.78 -12.88 -20.48
N PRO A 162 20.10 -12.91 -20.85
CA PRO A 162 20.74 -11.78 -21.55
C PRO A 162 20.17 -11.51 -22.94
N GLU A 163 19.66 -12.52 -23.63
CA GLU A 163 19.13 -12.38 -24.99
C GLU A 163 17.89 -11.47 -25.02
N SER A 164 16.93 -11.71 -24.15
CA SER A 164 15.73 -10.87 -23.99
C SER A 164 15.96 -9.62 -23.15
N GLY A 165 16.99 -9.63 -22.30
CA GLY A 165 17.22 -8.64 -21.25
C GLY A 165 16.38 -8.85 -20.00
N GLU A 166 15.60 -9.93 -19.95
CA GLU A 166 14.75 -10.24 -18.79
C GLU A 166 15.59 -10.77 -17.63
N MET A 167 15.33 -10.21 -16.44
CA MET A 167 15.94 -10.62 -15.19
C MET A 167 14.82 -10.97 -14.20
N ASN A 168 14.89 -12.16 -13.63
CA ASN A 168 13.98 -12.60 -12.57
C ASN A 168 14.78 -13.25 -11.42
N GLN A 169 14.14 -13.67 -10.34
CA GLN A 169 14.78 -14.32 -9.19
C GLN A 169 16.01 -13.53 -8.70
N GLU A 170 17.16 -14.20 -8.51
CA GLU A 170 18.40 -13.61 -7.99
C GLU A 170 18.95 -12.49 -8.90
N ALA A 171 18.80 -12.63 -10.23
CA ALA A 171 19.24 -11.62 -11.17
C ALA A 171 18.41 -10.33 -11.05
N PHE A 172 17.11 -10.43 -10.84
CA PHE A 172 16.23 -9.27 -10.59
C PHE A 172 16.68 -8.50 -9.35
N PHE A 173 16.86 -9.19 -8.21
CA PHE A 173 17.31 -8.54 -6.98
C PHE A 173 18.67 -7.87 -7.13
N ALA A 174 19.61 -8.52 -7.86
CA ALA A 174 20.92 -7.95 -8.11
C ALA A 174 20.90 -6.66 -8.96
N VAL A 175 19.94 -6.55 -9.91
CA VAL A 175 19.70 -5.32 -10.69
C VAL A 175 19.02 -4.27 -9.81
N SER A 176 17.98 -4.65 -9.07
CA SER A 176 17.24 -3.77 -8.15
C SER A 176 18.17 -3.15 -7.10
N ASP A 177 19.03 -3.95 -6.47
CA ASP A 177 20.06 -3.48 -5.54
C ASP A 177 21.00 -2.46 -6.18
N TYR A 178 21.46 -2.72 -7.41
CA TYR A 178 22.35 -1.79 -8.11
C TYR A 178 21.68 -0.45 -8.36
N ILE A 179 20.43 -0.45 -8.79
CA ILE A 179 19.64 0.76 -9.04
C ILE A 179 19.38 1.50 -7.71
N SER A 180 18.90 0.81 -6.68
CA SER A 180 18.62 1.40 -5.37
C SER A 180 19.88 2.01 -4.74
N ASN A 181 21.02 1.34 -4.86
CA ASN A 181 22.30 1.85 -4.39
C ASN A 181 22.84 3.03 -5.21
N SER A 182 22.33 3.26 -6.42
CA SER A 182 22.70 4.41 -7.25
C SER A 182 21.93 5.69 -6.85
N VAL A 183 20.83 5.55 -6.11
CA VAL A 183 20.03 6.69 -5.63
C VAL A 183 20.67 7.28 -4.38
N SER A 184 21.09 8.53 -4.43
CA SER A 184 21.66 9.21 -3.26
C SER A 184 20.58 9.45 -2.19
N ILE A 185 20.99 9.50 -0.91
CA ILE A 185 20.08 9.82 0.21
C ILE A 185 19.29 11.14 -0.03
N PRO A 186 19.91 12.24 -0.49
CA PRO A 186 19.16 13.43 -0.85
C PRO A 186 18.11 13.22 -1.93
N GLN A 187 18.40 12.39 -2.93
CA GLN A 187 17.45 12.07 -3.98
C GLN A 187 16.31 11.21 -3.45
N MET A 188 16.60 10.21 -2.63
CA MET A 188 15.60 9.36 -1.98
C MET A 188 14.61 10.21 -1.16
N ILE A 189 15.11 11.14 -0.35
CA ILE A 189 14.26 12.05 0.45
C ILE A 189 13.39 12.95 -0.45
N ARG A 190 13.93 13.47 -1.56
CA ARG A 190 13.12 14.24 -2.52
C ARG A 190 12.04 13.39 -3.19
N ASN A 191 12.36 12.14 -3.52
CA ASN A 191 11.41 11.22 -4.11
C ASN A 191 10.29 10.87 -3.11
N MET A 192 10.63 10.60 -1.85
CA MET A 192 9.67 10.40 -0.77
C MET A 192 8.77 11.63 -0.57
N GLN A 193 9.30 12.86 -0.65
CA GLN A 193 8.47 14.06 -0.55
C GLN A 193 7.46 14.15 -1.71
N LYS A 194 7.89 13.84 -2.94
CA LYS A 194 6.98 13.80 -4.10
C LYS A 194 5.91 12.71 -3.94
N ALA A 195 6.28 11.56 -3.38
CA ALA A 195 5.33 10.50 -3.09
C ALA A 195 4.27 10.95 -2.07
N VAL A 196 4.68 11.62 -0.96
CA VAL A 196 3.74 12.22 0.00
C VAL A 196 2.84 13.26 -0.67
N ASP A 197 3.39 14.13 -1.53
CA ASP A 197 2.60 15.13 -2.25
C ASP A 197 1.55 14.47 -3.16
N TYR A 198 1.90 13.35 -3.81
CA TYR A 198 0.96 12.57 -4.61
C TYR A 198 -0.13 11.93 -3.72
N GLU A 199 0.25 11.23 -2.65
CA GLU A 199 -0.67 10.64 -1.68
C GLU A 199 -1.66 11.67 -1.12
N ALA A 200 -1.13 12.82 -0.70
CA ALA A 200 -1.92 13.93 -0.19
C ALA A 200 -2.91 14.46 -1.24
N SER A 201 -2.53 14.50 -2.53
CA SER A 201 -3.43 14.90 -3.61
C SER A 201 -4.60 13.93 -3.82
N LYS A 202 -4.46 12.69 -3.31
CA LYS A 202 -5.51 11.66 -3.31
C LYS A 202 -6.33 11.64 -2.02
N GLY A 203 -6.07 12.55 -1.08
CA GLY A 203 -6.76 12.62 0.20
C GLY A 203 -6.23 11.68 1.28
N ILE A 204 -5.08 11.05 1.04
CA ILE A 204 -4.41 10.17 2.00
C ILE A 204 -3.65 11.05 3.00
N GLY A 205 -3.93 10.87 4.28
CA GLY A 205 -3.26 11.58 5.39
C GLY A 205 -2.33 10.68 6.21
N MET A 206 -2.43 9.37 6.02
CA MET A 206 -1.61 8.37 6.72
C MET A 206 -1.28 7.20 5.80
N ILE A 207 -0.04 6.70 5.93
CA ILE A 207 0.41 5.49 5.25
C ILE A 207 1.05 4.51 6.24
N HIS A 208 0.87 3.20 5.99
CA HIS A 208 1.65 2.14 6.63
C HIS A 208 2.64 1.61 5.60
N THR A 209 3.92 1.76 5.90
CA THR A 209 4.98 1.35 4.98
C THR A 209 5.75 0.16 5.50
N VAL A 210 6.08 -0.75 4.60
CA VAL A 210 6.97 -1.87 4.86
C VAL A 210 8.36 -1.55 4.29
N SER A 211 9.41 -1.69 5.11
CA SER A 211 10.76 -1.21 4.81
C SER A 211 11.82 -2.25 5.20
N GLY A 212 13.02 -2.17 4.63
CA GLY A 212 14.15 -3.05 4.97
C GLY A 212 14.60 -3.96 3.84
N VAL A 213 14.22 -3.66 2.60
CA VAL A 213 14.62 -4.44 1.41
C VAL A 213 15.15 -3.54 0.32
N GLY A 214 16.23 -3.98 -0.33
CA GLY A 214 16.83 -3.27 -1.46
C GLY A 214 17.78 -2.13 -1.09
N PHE A 215 18.05 -1.90 0.21
CA PHE A 215 18.98 -0.88 0.68
C PHE A 215 20.04 -1.47 1.61
N PRO A 216 21.33 -1.06 1.48
CA PRO A 216 22.39 -1.55 2.34
C PRO A 216 22.09 -1.31 3.82
N LEU A 217 22.30 -2.32 4.66
CA LEU A 217 22.12 -2.25 6.12
C LEU A 217 20.70 -1.81 6.54
N ASN A 218 19.69 -2.05 5.68
CA ASN A 218 18.33 -1.61 5.89
C ASN A 218 18.25 -0.09 6.17
N ALA A 219 18.99 0.70 5.41
CA ALA A 219 19.09 2.15 5.58
C ALA A 219 17.74 2.85 5.34
N ASP A 220 16.92 2.32 4.47
CA ASP A 220 15.55 2.78 4.19
C ASP A 220 14.71 2.86 5.46
N ILE A 221 14.73 1.85 6.34
CA ILE A 221 14.01 1.88 7.64
C ILE A 221 14.41 3.12 8.45
N THR A 222 15.70 3.41 8.52
CA THR A 222 16.20 4.55 9.29
C THR A 222 15.83 5.88 8.63
N ILE A 223 15.90 5.93 7.30
CA ILE A 223 15.55 7.12 6.51
C ILE A 223 14.05 7.38 6.58
N GLU A 224 13.20 6.37 6.41
CA GLU A 224 11.75 6.51 6.54
C GLU A 224 11.33 6.94 7.94
N LYS A 225 11.94 6.35 8.98
CA LYS A 225 11.72 6.77 10.36
C LYS A 225 12.10 8.23 10.61
N LEU A 226 13.24 8.68 10.05
CA LEU A 226 13.65 10.08 10.12
C LEU A 226 12.70 10.98 9.33
N PHE A 227 12.30 10.54 8.13
CA PHE A 227 11.38 11.25 7.27
C PHE A 227 9.98 11.35 7.90
N ALA A 228 9.47 10.27 8.50
CA ALA A 228 8.19 10.26 9.22
C ALA A 228 8.10 11.33 10.31
N LYS A 229 9.23 11.63 10.99
CA LYS A 229 9.30 12.70 12.00
C LYS A 229 9.39 14.10 11.42
N SER A 230 9.81 14.25 10.18
CA SER A 230 10.10 15.52 9.54
C SER A 230 9.05 15.93 8.51
N VAL A 231 8.23 14.99 8.04
CA VAL A 231 7.18 15.25 7.04
C VAL A 231 6.21 16.32 7.55
N GLN A 232 5.80 17.19 6.63
CA GLN A 232 5.07 18.40 7.00
C GLN A 232 3.56 18.18 7.14
N HIS A 233 2.92 19.17 7.74
CA HIS A 233 1.47 19.30 7.83
C HIS A 233 0.76 18.11 8.48
N GLY A 234 1.42 17.38 9.37
CA GLY A 234 0.74 16.30 10.10
C GLY A 234 0.54 15.00 9.35
N PHE A 235 1.06 14.85 8.12
CA PHE A 235 1.04 13.58 7.40
C PHE A 235 1.70 12.47 8.22
N GLN A 236 1.07 11.31 8.30
CA GLN A 236 1.48 10.23 9.19
C GLN A 236 2.10 9.08 8.40
N ILE A 237 3.20 8.54 8.91
CA ILE A 237 3.86 7.34 8.35
C ILE A 237 4.06 6.34 9.48
N ARG A 238 3.63 5.09 9.29
CA ARG A 238 3.81 3.98 10.22
C ARG A 238 4.72 2.96 9.58
N VAL A 239 5.89 2.73 10.19
CA VAL A 239 6.98 1.94 9.61
C VAL A 239 6.98 0.52 10.17
N PHE A 240 6.94 -0.47 9.29
CA PHE A 240 7.05 -1.91 9.58
C PHE A 240 8.36 -2.44 8.98
N PRO A 241 9.36 -2.81 9.80
CA PRO A 241 10.55 -3.49 9.29
C PRO A 241 10.22 -4.87 8.74
N GLN A 242 10.52 -5.11 7.48
CA GLN A 242 10.30 -6.39 6.78
C GLN A 242 11.39 -7.39 7.17
N SER A 243 11.35 -7.90 8.38
CA SER A 243 12.36 -8.86 8.85
C SER A 243 11.77 -9.85 9.84
N MET A 244 12.22 -11.10 9.79
CA MET A 244 11.94 -12.09 10.83
C MET A 244 12.94 -12.00 12.01
N ASP A 245 13.97 -11.14 11.93
CA ASP A 245 14.82 -10.81 13.06
C ASP A 245 14.24 -9.65 13.88
N THR A 246 13.69 -9.97 15.04
CA THR A 246 13.09 -8.97 15.96
C THR A 246 14.06 -7.87 16.40
N SER A 247 15.39 -8.10 16.31
CA SER A 247 16.41 -7.11 16.64
C SER A 247 16.39 -5.90 15.70
N VAL A 248 15.94 -6.11 14.45
CA VAL A 248 15.81 -5.03 13.45
C VAL A 248 14.81 -3.96 13.92
N ALA A 249 13.66 -4.39 14.47
CA ALA A 249 12.67 -3.47 15.02
C ALA A 249 13.11 -2.88 16.37
N THR A 250 13.54 -3.74 17.31
CA THR A 250 13.83 -3.31 18.69
C THR A 250 15.04 -2.40 18.81
N SER A 251 16.12 -2.65 18.03
CA SER A 251 17.29 -1.76 17.99
C SER A 251 16.93 -0.34 17.48
N ARG A 252 15.90 -0.25 16.66
CA ARG A 252 15.38 1.02 16.13
C ARG A 252 14.21 1.59 16.95
N LYS A 253 13.84 0.94 18.04
CA LYS A 253 12.70 1.31 18.89
C LYS A 253 11.38 1.43 18.10
N LEU A 254 11.16 0.53 17.14
CA LEU A 254 9.91 0.42 16.41
C LEU A 254 8.97 -0.55 17.13
N PRO A 255 7.67 -0.22 17.27
CA PRO A 255 6.71 -1.04 18.01
C PRO A 255 6.13 -2.20 17.19
N ARG A 256 6.57 -2.34 15.92
CA ARG A 256 5.99 -3.27 14.95
C ARG A 256 7.04 -3.89 14.06
N ILE A 257 6.70 -5.03 13.46
CA ILE A 257 7.58 -5.81 12.60
C ILE A 257 6.75 -6.62 11.59
N GLY A 258 7.31 -6.90 10.45
CA GLY A 258 6.66 -7.71 9.42
C GLY A 258 6.43 -6.96 8.13
N GLY A 259 5.58 -7.49 7.30
CA GLY A 259 5.30 -6.96 5.97
C GLY A 259 5.40 -8.02 4.89
N CYS A 260 6.03 -7.67 3.78
CA CYS A 260 6.32 -8.55 2.65
C CYS A 260 7.78 -9.03 2.64
N PHE A 261 8.29 -9.51 1.52
CA PHE A 261 9.67 -10.01 1.30
C PHE A 261 10.17 -10.97 2.37
N GLU A 262 11.00 -10.54 3.33
CA GLU A 262 11.49 -11.42 4.41
C GLU A 262 10.38 -11.91 5.35
N CYS A 263 9.21 -11.30 5.33
CA CYS A 263 8.03 -11.72 6.07
C CYS A 263 6.89 -12.19 5.16
N ALA A 264 7.16 -12.33 3.86
CA ALA A 264 6.23 -12.99 2.94
C ALA A 264 6.24 -14.50 3.22
N LEU A 265 5.07 -15.08 3.36
CA LEU A 265 4.93 -16.52 3.54
C LEU A 265 4.89 -17.25 2.20
N ASP A 266 4.46 -16.56 1.15
CA ASP A 266 4.39 -17.06 -0.23
C ASP A 266 4.65 -15.93 -1.25
N GLY A 267 4.50 -16.26 -2.53
CA GLY A 267 4.59 -15.30 -3.64
C GLY A 267 3.24 -14.77 -4.10
N CYS A 268 3.03 -14.63 -5.42
CA CYS A 268 1.84 -14.03 -6.02
C CYS A 268 1.26 -14.87 -7.16
N TYR A 269 0.04 -14.53 -7.61
CA TYR A 269 -0.60 -15.23 -8.73
C TYR A 269 0.10 -14.94 -10.06
N GLY A 270 0.63 -13.75 -10.27
CA GLY A 270 1.34 -13.38 -11.48
C GLY A 270 2.59 -14.19 -11.78
N SER A 271 3.22 -14.75 -10.74
CA SER A 271 4.36 -15.67 -10.83
C SER A 271 3.95 -17.13 -10.65
N GLN A 272 2.69 -17.41 -10.28
CA GLN A 272 2.16 -18.72 -9.91
C GLN A 272 2.96 -19.38 -8.79
N ASP A 273 3.42 -18.61 -7.83
CA ASP A 273 4.14 -19.04 -6.63
C ASP A 273 3.41 -18.70 -5.31
N ALA A 274 2.19 -18.12 -5.38
CA ALA A 274 1.28 -18.10 -4.25
C ALA A 274 1.00 -19.54 -3.78
N ALA A 275 1.17 -19.81 -2.48
CA ALA A 275 1.11 -21.17 -1.93
C ALA A 275 -0.33 -21.67 -1.81
N MET A 276 -0.64 -22.75 -2.50
CA MET A 276 -1.98 -23.30 -2.65
C MET A 276 -2.11 -24.65 -1.95
N ILE A 277 -3.29 -24.92 -1.34
CA ILE A 277 -3.64 -26.25 -0.80
C ILE A 277 -3.85 -27.25 -1.94
N GLU A 278 -4.63 -26.85 -2.95
CA GLU A 278 -4.82 -27.60 -4.19
C GLU A 278 -3.97 -26.99 -5.32
N PRO A 279 -3.47 -27.80 -6.28
CA PRO A 279 -2.56 -27.30 -7.30
C PRO A 279 -3.24 -26.26 -8.21
N TYR A 280 -2.43 -25.47 -8.91
CA TYR A 280 -2.91 -24.56 -9.94
C TYR A 280 -3.70 -25.32 -11.01
N GLU A 281 -4.72 -24.67 -11.59
CA GLU A 281 -5.62 -25.31 -12.57
C GLU A 281 -4.88 -25.66 -13.86
N ASN A 282 -4.02 -24.79 -14.33
CA ASN A 282 -3.23 -24.92 -15.55
C ASN A 282 -1.97 -25.79 -15.40
N ASP A 283 -1.53 -26.07 -14.15
CA ASP A 283 -0.38 -26.94 -13.87
C ASP A 283 -0.63 -27.75 -12.58
N LYS A 284 -1.06 -29.00 -12.73
CA LYS A 284 -1.40 -29.88 -11.60
C LYS A 284 -0.18 -30.34 -10.78
N SER A 285 1.03 -30.00 -11.18
CA SER A 285 2.25 -30.23 -10.41
C SER A 285 2.67 -29.01 -9.59
N ASN A 286 2.08 -27.84 -9.87
CA ASN A 286 2.42 -26.59 -9.20
C ASN A 286 1.45 -26.28 -8.04
N PHE A 287 1.96 -26.20 -6.81
CA PHE A 287 1.25 -25.80 -5.58
C PHE A 287 1.73 -24.44 -5.07
N GLY A 288 2.48 -23.68 -5.86
CA GLY A 288 3.19 -22.51 -5.36
C GLY A 288 4.29 -22.89 -4.36
N VAL A 289 4.71 -21.92 -3.56
CA VAL A 289 5.84 -22.09 -2.63
C VAL A 289 5.53 -21.43 -1.29
N LEU A 290 5.57 -22.20 -0.19
CA LEU A 290 5.76 -21.62 1.14
C LEU A 290 7.25 -21.32 1.33
N TYR A 291 7.60 -20.09 1.67
CA TYR A 291 8.97 -19.66 1.85
C TYR A 291 9.58 -20.13 3.18
N TYR A 292 8.72 -20.47 4.15
CA TYR A 292 9.12 -20.91 5.49
C TYR A 292 8.34 -22.13 5.96
N THR A 293 8.95 -22.91 6.86
CA THR A 293 8.22 -23.96 7.58
C THR A 293 7.30 -23.36 8.65
N ASP A 294 6.25 -24.09 9.03
CA ASP A 294 5.30 -23.67 10.06
C ASP A 294 6.01 -23.38 11.39
N GLU A 295 7.00 -24.22 11.77
CA GLU A 295 7.75 -24.07 13.02
C GLU A 295 8.50 -22.74 13.06
N LYS A 296 9.14 -22.35 11.95
CA LYS A 296 9.89 -21.09 11.85
C LYS A 296 8.99 -19.87 11.98
N VAL A 297 7.81 -19.89 11.33
CA VAL A 297 6.84 -18.79 11.41
C VAL A 297 6.24 -18.71 12.79
N ILE A 298 5.88 -19.84 13.40
CA ILE A 298 5.35 -19.91 14.78
C ILE A 298 6.38 -19.38 15.79
N GLU A 299 7.66 -19.78 15.66
CA GLU A 299 8.72 -19.29 16.54
C GLU A 299 8.89 -17.76 16.44
N PHE A 300 8.93 -17.23 15.22
CA PHE A 300 8.98 -15.79 14.98
C PHE A 300 7.80 -15.07 15.61
N CYS A 301 6.57 -15.52 15.34
CA CYS A 301 5.36 -14.89 15.87
C CYS A 301 5.32 -14.91 17.41
N LYS A 302 5.67 -16.05 18.05
CA LYS A 302 5.75 -16.15 19.50
C LYS A 302 6.79 -15.19 20.09
N LYS A 303 7.98 -15.13 19.49
CA LYS A 303 9.05 -14.24 19.94
C LYS A 303 8.63 -12.77 19.82
N ALA A 304 8.13 -12.35 18.66
CA ALA A 304 7.72 -10.97 18.41
C ALA A 304 6.54 -10.57 19.33
N ASN A 305 5.53 -11.44 19.48
CA ASN A 305 4.38 -11.20 20.34
C ASN A 305 4.78 -11.02 21.81
N ARG A 306 5.65 -11.89 22.36
CA ARG A 306 6.20 -11.76 23.74
C ARG A 306 6.98 -10.48 23.96
N MET A 307 7.61 -9.94 22.89
CA MET A 307 8.33 -8.66 22.93
C MET A 307 7.42 -7.44 22.81
N GLY A 308 6.11 -7.65 22.71
CA GLY A 308 5.13 -6.58 22.57
C GLY A 308 5.04 -5.98 21.15
N LEU A 309 5.71 -6.57 20.17
CA LEU A 309 5.66 -6.09 18.80
C LEU A 309 4.32 -6.44 18.13
N GLN A 310 3.78 -5.51 17.33
CA GLN A 310 2.74 -5.80 16.37
C GLN A 310 3.36 -6.54 15.19
N ILE A 311 2.65 -7.54 14.65
CA ILE A 311 3.14 -8.39 13.55
C ILE A 311 2.22 -8.23 12.35
N GLU A 312 2.77 -8.06 11.16
CA GLU A 312 2.07 -8.17 9.89
C GLU A 312 2.81 -9.14 8.96
N MET A 313 2.07 -9.97 8.24
CA MET A 313 2.66 -10.96 7.32
C MET A 313 1.86 -11.02 6.02
N HIS A 314 2.57 -11.02 4.90
CA HIS A 314 2.02 -11.25 3.58
C HIS A 314 1.56 -12.71 3.42
N ALA A 315 0.34 -12.91 2.94
CA ALA A 315 -0.18 -14.22 2.55
C ALA A 315 -1.24 -14.05 1.45
N ILE A 316 -0.99 -14.61 0.27
CA ILE A 316 -1.87 -14.53 -0.91
C ILE A 316 -2.65 -15.83 -1.12
N GLY A 317 -1.95 -16.96 -1.18
CA GLY A 317 -2.57 -18.28 -1.36
C GLY A 317 -3.22 -18.80 -0.07
N ASP A 318 -4.17 -19.73 -0.24
CA ASP A 318 -4.93 -20.31 0.87
C ASP A 318 -4.06 -21.08 1.86
N LYS A 319 -3.01 -21.72 1.40
CA LYS A 319 -2.04 -22.41 2.26
C LYS A 319 -1.18 -21.44 3.08
N ALA A 320 -0.76 -20.32 2.48
CA ALA A 320 -0.03 -19.27 3.20
C ALA A 320 -0.93 -18.57 4.22
N PHE A 321 -2.18 -18.30 3.87
CA PHE A 321 -3.17 -17.74 4.80
C PHE A 321 -3.41 -18.67 6.00
N GLU A 322 -3.51 -19.98 5.76
CA GLU A 322 -3.62 -20.97 6.82
C GLU A 322 -2.38 -20.96 7.74
N GLN A 323 -1.16 -20.89 7.15
CA GLN A 323 0.09 -20.80 7.92
C GLN A 323 0.14 -19.53 8.79
N ALA A 324 -0.21 -18.35 8.23
CA ALA A 324 -0.26 -17.08 8.94
C ALA A 324 -1.21 -17.14 10.13
N THR A 325 -2.44 -17.59 9.91
CA THR A 325 -3.47 -17.66 10.95
C THR A 325 -3.11 -18.63 12.06
N LYS A 326 -2.55 -19.80 11.73
CA LYS A 326 -2.05 -20.78 12.70
C LYS A 326 -0.90 -20.23 13.55
N ALA A 327 0.03 -19.50 12.92
CA ALA A 327 1.18 -18.94 13.60
C ALA A 327 0.79 -17.81 14.57
N LEU A 328 -0.07 -16.89 14.14
CA LEU A 328 -0.59 -15.81 15.00
C LEU A 328 -1.44 -16.35 16.14
N LYS A 329 -2.31 -17.33 15.85
CA LYS A 329 -3.07 -18.06 16.90
C LYS A 329 -2.13 -18.68 17.93
N ALA A 330 -1.10 -19.41 17.47
CA ALA A 330 -0.14 -20.06 18.37
C ALA A 330 0.64 -19.06 19.23
N ALA A 331 0.93 -17.87 18.69
CA ALA A 331 1.59 -16.79 19.43
C ALA A 331 0.67 -16.19 20.52
N LEU A 332 -0.60 -15.99 20.21
CA LEU A 332 -1.60 -15.45 21.15
C LEU A 332 -2.04 -16.47 22.20
N ASP A 333 -2.10 -17.76 21.86
CA ASP A 333 -2.33 -18.83 22.84
C ASP A 333 -1.12 -18.98 23.82
N ASP A 334 0.10 -18.77 23.33
CA ASP A 334 1.34 -18.83 24.10
C ASP A 334 1.52 -17.63 25.05
N PHE A 335 1.19 -16.44 24.57
CA PHE A 335 1.25 -15.18 25.33
C PHE A 335 0.06 -14.29 24.95
N PRO A 336 -1.05 -14.36 25.67
CA PRO A 336 -2.26 -13.61 25.38
C PRO A 336 -2.03 -12.09 25.45
N ARG A 337 -2.48 -11.38 24.42
CA ARG A 337 -2.52 -9.92 24.35
C ARG A 337 -3.86 -9.50 23.77
N GLU A 338 -4.65 -8.74 24.53
CA GLU A 338 -5.99 -8.29 24.09
C GLU A 338 -5.90 -7.29 22.93
N ASP A 339 -4.98 -6.32 23.02
CA ASP A 339 -4.80 -5.25 22.03
C ASP A 339 -3.46 -5.41 21.30
N HIS A 340 -3.33 -6.48 20.49
CA HIS A 340 -2.10 -6.82 19.77
C HIS A 340 -2.02 -6.21 18.37
N ARG A 341 -3.16 -6.01 17.71
CA ARG A 341 -3.33 -5.47 16.34
C ARG A 341 -2.53 -6.21 15.27
N HIS A 342 -2.22 -7.50 15.48
CA HIS A 342 -1.58 -8.30 14.44
C HIS A 342 -2.43 -8.33 13.17
N GLY A 343 -1.79 -8.43 12.00
CA GLY A 343 -2.47 -8.38 10.73
C GLY A 343 -1.93 -9.40 9.71
N ILE A 344 -2.76 -9.69 8.72
CA ILE A 344 -2.40 -10.42 7.51
C ILE A 344 -2.62 -9.49 6.33
N ILE A 345 -1.59 -9.34 5.49
CA ILE A 345 -1.60 -8.49 4.30
C ILE A 345 -2.08 -9.34 3.13
N HIS A 346 -2.85 -8.75 2.24
CA HIS A 346 -3.50 -9.31 1.05
C HIS A 346 -4.69 -10.21 1.39
N ALA A 347 -4.47 -11.38 2.00
CA ALA A 347 -5.54 -12.33 2.33
C ALA A 347 -6.44 -12.64 1.11
N CYS A 348 -5.85 -12.80 -0.09
CA CYS A 348 -6.58 -12.88 -1.35
C CYS A 348 -7.46 -14.12 -1.45
N LEU A 349 -6.93 -15.30 -1.05
CA LEU A 349 -7.70 -16.54 -1.02
C LEU A 349 -7.64 -17.16 0.37
N PRO A 350 -8.55 -16.78 1.28
CA PRO A 350 -8.52 -17.27 2.65
C PRO A 350 -9.20 -18.65 2.77
N THR A 351 -8.77 -19.44 3.75
CA THR A 351 -9.52 -20.61 4.19
C THR A 351 -10.62 -20.22 5.17
N LYS A 352 -11.72 -20.98 5.20
CA LYS A 352 -12.83 -20.74 6.13
C LYS A 352 -12.38 -20.77 7.59
N ASP A 353 -11.59 -21.78 7.98
CA ASP A 353 -11.07 -21.93 9.35
C ASP A 353 -10.14 -20.76 9.70
N GLY A 354 -9.33 -20.29 8.74
CA GLY A 354 -8.48 -19.12 8.92
C GLY A 354 -9.28 -17.83 9.15
N ILE A 355 -10.40 -17.64 8.43
CA ILE A 355 -11.31 -16.50 8.67
C ILE A 355 -11.89 -16.57 10.10
N ASP A 356 -12.36 -17.74 10.54
CA ASP A 356 -12.89 -17.91 11.88
C ASP A 356 -11.83 -17.69 12.98
N ILE A 357 -10.56 -18.03 12.71
CA ILE A 357 -9.41 -17.68 13.57
C ILE A 357 -9.21 -16.16 13.60
N CYS A 358 -9.19 -15.49 12.46
CA CYS A 358 -9.03 -14.03 12.41
C CYS A 358 -10.11 -13.30 13.20
N ALA A 359 -11.37 -13.70 13.03
CA ALA A 359 -12.48 -13.13 13.78
C ALA A 359 -12.35 -13.36 15.29
N LYS A 360 -12.05 -14.60 15.71
CA LYS A 360 -11.93 -14.99 17.12
C LYS A 360 -10.77 -14.32 17.84
N TYR A 361 -9.63 -14.17 17.17
CA TYR A 361 -8.40 -13.64 17.76
C TYR A 361 -8.19 -12.16 17.41
N HIS A 362 -9.15 -11.50 16.76
CA HIS A 362 -9.09 -10.09 16.36
C HIS A 362 -7.85 -9.75 15.50
N ILE A 363 -7.52 -10.65 14.55
CA ILE A 363 -6.44 -10.43 13.58
C ILE A 363 -6.97 -9.52 12.48
N ASN A 364 -6.27 -8.42 12.22
CA ASN A 364 -6.62 -7.47 11.16
C ASN A 364 -6.35 -8.06 9.77
N LEU A 365 -7.12 -7.65 8.77
CA LEU A 365 -6.93 -8.03 7.37
C LEU A 365 -6.68 -6.76 6.55
N LEU A 366 -5.48 -6.65 5.97
CA LEU A 366 -5.02 -5.46 5.25
C LEU A 366 -5.03 -5.77 3.76
N MET A 367 -6.16 -5.46 3.13
CA MET A 367 -6.46 -5.87 1.76
C MET A 367 -6.15 -4.77 0.74
N GLN A 368 -6.16 -5.17 -0.53
CA GLN A 368 -6.02 -4.30 -1.68
C GLN A 368 -7.21 -4.50 -2.61
N SER A 369 -8.27 -3.70 -2.45
CA SER A 369 -9.42 -3.77 -3.36
C SER A 369 -9.04 -3.49 -4.81
N ALA A 370 -7.90 -2.82 -5.04
CA ALA A 370 -7.35 -2.61 -6.37
C ALA A 370 -7.02 -3.91 -7.13
N PHE A 371 -6.79 -5.02 -6.41
CA PHE A 371 -6.53 -6.34 -7.02
C PHE A 371 -7.78 -7.00 -7.58
N ASP A 372 -8.97 -6.59 -7.15
CA ASP A 372 -10.22 -7.05 -7.76
C ASP A 372 -10.34 -6.46 -9.17
N ASN A 373 -10.45 -7.31 -10.20
CA ASN A 373 -10.44 -6.91 -11.60
C ASN A 373 -9.21 -6.05 -11.96
N TRP A 374 -8.06 -6.50 -11.49
CA TRP A 374 -6.79 -5.81 -11.73
C TRP A 374 -6.33 -6.00 -13.18
N ARG A 375 -5.98 -4.91 -13.83
CA ARG A 375 -5.60 -4.94 -15.24
C ARG A 375 -4.33 -5.74 -15.53
N GLN A 376 -3.38 -5.73 -14.57
CA GLN A 376 -2.12 -6.46 -14.68
C GLN A 376 -2.30 -7.97 -14.50
N GLU A 377 -3.38 -8.39 -13.81
CA GLU A 377 -3.83 -9.77 -13.65
C GLU A 377 -5.34 -9.82 -13.92
N PRO A 378 -5.76 -9.75 -15.21
CA PRO A 378 -7.18 -9.68 -15.53
C PRO A 378 -7.92 -10.95 -15.10
N PRO A 379 -9.24 -10.88 -14.87
CA PRO A 379 -10.04 -12.02 -14.37
C PRO A 379 -9.91 -13.28 -15.21
N GLU A 380 -9.71 -13.15 -16.51
CA GLU A 380 -9.50 -14.27 -17.42
C GLU A 380 -8.18 -15.01 -17.13
N TYR A 381 -7.13 -14.25 -16.76
CA TYR A 381 -5.86 -14.82 -16.34
C TYR A 381 -5.99 -15.56 -15.01
N THR A 382 -6.55 -14.90 -13.99
CA THR A 382 -6.70 -15.52 -12.66
C THR A 382 -7.64 -16.74 -12.71
N GLU A 383 -8.73 -16.70 -13.51
CA GLU A 383 -9.58 -17.86 -13.74
C GLU A 383 -8.82 -19.01 -14.43
N SER A 384 -7.94 -18.72 -15.40
CA SER A 384 -7.16 -19.72 -16.09
C SER A 384 -6.20 -20.50 -15.18
N ILE A 385 -5.65 -19.83 -14.17
CA ILE A 385 -4.67 -20.44 -13.24
C ILE A 385 -5.29 -21.01 -11.96
N LEU A 386 -6.43 -20.48 -11.50
CA LEU A 386 -7.10 -20.92 -10.27
C LEU A 386 -8.32 -21.81 -10.52
N GLY A 387 -8.89 -21.75 -11.72
CA GLY A 387 -10.19 -22.32 -12.02
C GLY A 387 -11.34 -21.42 -11.50
N LYS A 388 -12.52 -21.60 -12.08
CA LYS A 388 -13.69 -20.74 -11.85
C LYS A 388 -14.11 -20.66 -10.39
N GLU A 389 -14.06 -21.79 -9.67
CA GLU A 389 -14.52 -21.85 -8.28
C GLU A 389 -13.63 -20.98 -7.36
N ARG A 390 -12.31 -21.23 -7.35
CA ARG A 390 -11.37 -20.47 -6.52
C ARG A 390 -11.29 -19.00 -6.93
N ASN A 391 -11.34 -18.73 -8.25
CA ASN A 391 -11.36 -17.36 -8.75
C ASN A 391 -12.56 -16.57 -8.23
N SER A 392 -13.73 -17.20 -8.10
CA SER A 392 -14.93 -16.55 -7.54
C SER A 392 -14.87 -16.28 -6.03
N GLN A 393 -13.91 -16.86 -5.33
CA GLN A 393 -13.69 -16.72 -3.88
C GLN A 393 -12.59 -15.70 -3.53
N LEU A 394 -11.96 -15.09 -4.54
CA LEU A 394 -10.89 -14.12 -4.32
C LEU A 394 -11.41 -12.87 -3.60
N ASN A 395 -10.58 -12.32 -2.72
CA ASN A 395 -10.78 -11.05 -2.04
C ASN A 395 -12.15 -10.93 -1.32
N PRO A 396 -12.54 -11.86 -0.43
CA PRO A 396 -13.89 -11.95 0.10
C PRO A 396 -14.18 -10.88 1.19
N VAL A 397 -14.16 -9.62 0.80
CA VAL A 397 -14.24 -8.43 1.66
C VAL A 397 -15.49 -8.47 2.55
N LYS A 398 -16.66 -8.72 1.94
CA LYS A 398 -17.92 -8.75 2.70
C LYS A 398 -17.95 -9.88 3.72
N THR A 399 -17.44 -11.06 3.34
CA THR A 399 -17.33 -12.19 4.26
C THR A 399 -16.50 -11.84 5.50
N PHE A 400 -15.37 -11.14 5.33
CA PHE A 400 -14.57 -10.68 6.47
C PHE A 400 -15.31 -9.69 7.36
N VAL A 401 -15.97 -8.70 6.76
CA VAL A 401 -16.77 -7.69 7.49
C VAL A 401 -17.90 -8.35 8.27
N GLU A 402 -18.65 -9.26 7.65
CA GLU A 402 -19.76 -9.99 8.29
C GLU A 402 -19.30 -10.92 9.43
N LYS A 403 -18.06 -11.42 9.38
CA LYS A 403 -17.43 -12.17 10.46
C LYS A 403 -16.89 -11.29 11.60
N GLY A 404 -16.97 -9.97 11.46
CA GLY A 404 -16.51 -9.00 12.46
C GLY A 404 -14.99 -8.77 12.44
N CYS A 405 -14.29 -9.16 11.36
CA CYS A 405 -12.88 -8.83 11.17
C CYS A 405 -12.72 -7.33 10.90
N ILE A 406 -11.65 -6.74 11.40
CA ILE A 406 -11.22 -5.40 10.99
C ILE A 406 -10.51 -5.50 9.65
N VAL A 407 -11.07 -4.87 8.63
CA VAL A 407 -10.53 -4.85 7.26
C VAL A 407 -10.02 -3.46 6.94
N GLY A 408 -8.72 -3.31 6.68
CA GLY A 408 -8.11 -2.09 6.16
C GLY A 408 -7.88 -2.18 4.66
N GLN A 409 -7.71 -1.03 4.01
CA GLN A 409 -7.42 -0.93 2.57
C GLN A 409 -6.08 -0.26 2.32
N GLY A 410 -5.32 -0.79 1.39
CA GLY A 410 -4.03 -0.25 0.96
C GLY A 410 -3.79 -0.38 -0.53
N SER A 411 -2.77 0.31 -1.01
CA SER A 411 -2.38 0.29 -2.42
C SER A 411 -1.50 -0.89 -2.79
N ASP A 412 -0.68 -1.34 -1.86
CA ASP A 412 0.52 -2.11 -2.18
C ASP A 412 1.43 -1.38 -3.20
N ALA A 413 1.47 -0.03 -3.11
CA ALA A 413 2.28 0.75 -4.03
C ALA A 413 3.77 0.35 -3.93
N PRO A 414 4.44 0.18 -5.07
CA PRO A 414 4.08 0.60 -6.42
C PRO A 414 3.21 -0.38 -7.23
N CYS A 415 2.84 -1.57 -6.72
CA CYS A 415 2.08 -2.57 -7.47
C CYS A 415 0.73 -2.04 -7.98
N THR A 416 0.03 -1.23 -7.19
CA THR A 416 -1.07 -0.40 -7.67
C THR A 416 -0.86 1.06 -7.27
N ASN A 417 -1.53 1.97 -7.97
CA ASN A 417 -1.47 3.39 -7.61
C ASN A 417 -2.27 3.65 -6.32
N PRO A 418 -1.76 4.44 -5.37
CA PRO A 418 -2.55 4.94 -4.25
C PRO A 418 -3.73 5.80 -4.75
N ASP A 419 -4.93 5.19 -4.76
CA ASP A 419 -6.17 5.86 -5.19
C ASP A 419 -7.38 5.38 -4.37
N PRO A 420 -7.66 6.00 -3.20
CA PRO A 420 -8.76 5.62 -2.33
C PRO A 420 -10.14 5.66 -3.00
N ILE A 421 -10.32 6.49 -4.02
CA ILE A 421 -11.59 6.54 -4.76
C ILE A 421 -11.78 5.28 -5.61
N ASP A 422 -10.71 4.76 -6.22
CA ASP A 422 -10.77 3.47 -6.93
C ASP A 422 -10.99 2.31 -5.95
N TRP A 423 -10.38 2.35 -4.76
CA TRP A 423 -10.60 1.33 -3.73
C TRP A 423 -12.05 1.35 -3.20
N LEU A 424 -12.61 2.54 -2.94
CA LEU A 424 -14.02 2.72 -2.59
C LEU A 424 -14.93 2.11 -3.65
N TYR A 425 -14.68 2.46 -4.92
CA TYR A 425 -15.46 1.94 -6.04
C TYR A 425 -15.40 0.41 -6.10
N ARG A 426 -14.21 -0.19 -6.03
CA ARG A 426 -14.03 -1.65 -6.16
C ARG A 426 -14.62 -2.41 -4.98
N ALA A 427 -14.47 -1.93 -3.76
CA ALA A 427 -15.09 -2.54 -2.59
C ALA A 427 -16.63 -2.57 -2.70
N CYS A 428 -17.23 -1.51 -3.26
CA CYS A 428 -18.67 -1.43 -3.49
C CYS A 428 -19.14 -2.14 -4.77
N ASN A 429 -18.23 -2.43 -5.71
CA ASN A 429 -18.53 -3.03 -7.02
C ASN A 429 -17.65 -4.25 -7.30
N HIS A 430 -17.49 -5.12 -6.32
CA HIS A 430 -16.67 -6.32 -6.43
C HIS A 430 -17.08 -7.18 -7.63
N THR A 431 -16.11 -7.84 -8.32
CA THR A 431 -16.37 -8.75 -9.46
C THR A 431 -17.33 -9.88 -9.10
N ASN A 432 -17.20 -10.43 -7.89
CA ASN A 432 -18.24 -11.25 -7.29
C ASN A 432 -19.22 -10.34 -6.51
N PRO A 433 -20.45 -10.06 -7.03
CA PRO A 433 -21.36 -9.11 -6.40
C PRO A 433 -21.77 -9.48 -4.95
N SER A 434 -21.66 -10.77 -4.58
CA SER A 434 -21.95 -11.22 -3.22
C SER A 434 -20.91 -10.70 -2.19
N GLN A 435 -19.74 -10.26 -2.66
CA GLN A 435 -18.66 -9.72 -1.85
C GLN A 435 -18.61 -8.18 -1.84
N SER A 436 -19.51 -7.52 -2.58
CA SER A 436 -19.62 -6.05 -2.52
C SER A 436 -20.10 -5.60 -1.13
N VAL A 437 -19.47 -4.55 -0.60
CA VAL A 437 -19.86 -3.90 0.67
C VAL A 437 -20.59 -2.58 0.41
N GLY A 438 -21.23 -2.03 1.42
CA GLY A 438 -21.85 -0.71 1.35
C GLY A 438 -20.81 0.42 1.39
N VAL A 439 -21.26 1.63 1.03
CA VAL A 439 -20.39 2.83 1.04
C VAL A 439 -19.82 3.09 2.45
N TYR A 440 -20.61 2.87 3.48
CA TYR A 440 -20.18 3.06 4.87
C TYR A 440 -19.04 2.12 5.27
N GLU A 441 -19.22 0.82 5.04
CA GLU A 441 -18.19 -0.18 5.33
C GLU A 441 -16.91 0.14 4.55
N ALA A 442 -17.03 0.47 3.27
CA ALA A 442 -15.89 0.85 2.45
C ALA A 442 -15.18 2.11 2.97
N LEU A 443 -15.93 3.16 3.38
CA LEU A 443 -15.33 4.35 4.00
C LEU A 443 -14.61 4.02 5.32
N ARG A 444 -15.18 3.14 6.15
CA ARG A 444 -14.50 2.70 7.37
C ARG A 444 -13.20 1.98 7.08
N MET A 445 -13.16 1.15 6.04
CA MET A 445 -11.93 0.45 5.61
C MET A 445 -10.84 1.43 5.18
N LEU A 446 -11.25 2.56 4.59
CA LEU A 446 -10.35 3.61 4.10
C LEU A 446 -9.92 4.62 5.17
N THR A 447 -10.53 4.63 6.36
CA THR A 447 -10.32 5.67 7.38
C THR A 447 -10.08 5.05 8.77
N TYR A 448 -11.16 4.79 9.52
CA TYR A 448 -11.11 4.29 10.89
C TYR A 448 -10.30 2.99 11.03
N ASN A 449 -10.55 2.00 10.17
CA ASN A 449 -9.92 0.69 10.29
C ASN A 449 -8.41 0.75 10.08
N GLY A 450 -7.93 1.63 9.17
CA GLY A 450 -6.50 1.90 9.00
C GLY A 450 -5.89 2.54 10.25
N CYS A 451 -6.56 3.56 10.82
CA CYS A 451 -6.13 4.15 12.09
C CYS A 451 -6.15 3.13 13.23
N PHE A 452 -7.19 2.28 13.30
CA PHE A 452 -7.29 1.20 14.28
C PHE A 452 -6.11 0.24 14.17
N ALA A 453 -5.73 -0.15 12.97
CA ALA A 453 -4.64 -1.11 12.75
C ALA A 453 -3.32 -0.66 13.37
N THR A 454 -3.07 0.64 13.55
CA THR A 454 -1.81 1.18 14.11
C THR A 454 -1.97 1.97 15.41
N PHE A 455 -3.08 1.78 16.14
CA PHE A 455 -3.36 2.42 17.44
C PHE A 455 -3.55 3.95 17.36
N ASP A 456 -4.03 4.45 16.23
CA ASP A 456 -4.28 5.87 16.00
C ASP A 456 -5.76 6.26 16.10
N GLU A 457 -6.68 5.30 16.26
CA GLU A 457 -8.14 5.49 16.24
C GLU A 457 -8.68 6.41 17.33
N LYS A 458 -7.95 6.55 18.43
CA LYS A 458 -8.31 7.50 19.52
C LYS A 458 -8.13 8.95 19.11
N GLU A 459 -7.23 9.22 18.17
CA GLU A 459 -6.85 10.55 17.74
C GLU A 459 -7.38 10.87 16.33
N ARG A 460 -7.67 9.87 15.47
CA ARG A 460 -7.94 10.00 14.02
C ARG A 460 -8.96 8.98 13.51
N GLY A 461 -9.29 9.06 12.23
CA GLY A 461 -10.05 8.04 11.50
C GLY A 461 -11.57 8.19 11.55
N THR A 462 -12.07 9.08 12.43
CA THR A 462 -13.47 9.51 12.47
C THR A 462 -13.54 11.01 12.77
N LEU A 463 -14.65 11.68 12.42
CA LEU A 463 -14.87 13.07 12.77
C LEU A 463 -15.70 13.15 14.07
N GLU A 464 -15.00 13.14 15.19
CA GLU A 464 -15.59 13.21 16.53
C GLU A 464 -14.90 14.30 17.36
N THR A 465 -15.66 14.95 18.23
CA THR A 465 -15.14 15.99 19.13
C THR A 465 -13.94 15.48 19.93
N GLY A 466 -12.87 16.28 19.96
CA GLY A 466 -11.61 15.99 20.62
C GLY A 466 -10.55 15.37 19.71
N LYS A 467 -10.92 14.77 18.60
CA LYS A 467 -9.96 14.19 17.63
C LYS A 467 -9.24 15.26 16.82
N ILE A 468 -8.11 14.87 16.25
CA ILE A 468 -7.34 15.71 15.34
C ILE A 468 -8.15 15.92 14.06
N ALA A 469 -8.15 17.14 13.56
CA ALA A 469 -8.85 17.52 12.33
C ALA A 469 -8.07 17.11 11.08
N ASP A 470 -7.93 15.78 10.90
CA ASP A 470 -7.37 15.15 9.68
C ASP A 470 -8.54 14.74 8.79
N MET A 471 -8.77 15.52 7.73
CA MET A 471 -10.00 15.48 6.96
C MET A 471 -9.71 15.58 5.47
N VAL A 472 -10.61 15.03 4.64
CA VAL A 472 -10.62 15.23 3.20
C VAL A 472 -11.94 15.79 2.73
N ILE A 473 -11.92 16.72 1.77
CA ILE A 473 -13.11 17.23 1.08
C ILE A 473 -13.20 16.49 -0.26
N LEU A 474 -14.31 15.77 -0.45
CA LEU A 474 -14.67 15.16 -1.73
C LEU A 474 -15.55 16.08 -2.57
N SER A 475 -15.46 15.95 -3.89
CA SER A 475 -16.21 16.73 -4.87
C SER A 475 -17.73 16.62 -4.75
N GLU A 476 -18.22 15.48 -4.23
CA GLU A 476 -19.64 15.19 -3.98
C GLU A 476 -19.76 14.26 -2.77
N ASN A 477 -20.96 14.19 -2.18
CA ASN A 477 -21.26 13.23 -1.13
C ASN A 477 -21.34 11.80 -1.73
N PRO A 478 -20.51 10.85 -1.27
CA PRO A 478 -20.51 9.47 -1.78
C PRO A 478 -21.87 8.75 -1.68
N TYR A 479 -22.71 9.13 -0.72
CA TYR A 479 -24.05 8.54 -0.57
C TYR A 479 -25.05 9.03 -1.62
N ASP A 480 -24.80 10.19 -2.25
CA ASP A 480 -25.65 10.77 -3.29
C ASP A 480 -25.21 10.34 -4.70
N VAL A 481 -24.06 9.64 -4.82
CA VAL A 481 -23.52 9.16 -6.09
C VAL A 481 -23.95 7.71 -6.31
N PRO A 482 -24.49 7.37 -7.50
CA PRO A 482 -24.75 5.97 -7.82
C PRO A 482 -23.48 5.12 -7.64
N VAL A 483 -23.62 3.95 -7.00
CA VAL A 483 -22.47 3.09 -6.66
C VAL A 483 -21.56 2.78 -7.87
N LYS A 484 -22.16 2.61 -9.05
CA LYS A 484 -21.44 2.38 -10.32
C LYS A 484 -20.64 3.59 -10.82
N GLU A 485 -20.89 4.78 -10.26
CA GLU A 485 -20.27 6.04 -10.66
C GLU A 485 -19.30 6.60 -9.60
N LEU A 486 -19.05 5.89 -8.51
CA LEU A 486 -18.19 6.37 -7.42
C LEU A 486 -16.80 6.82 -7.89
N ARG A 487 -16.28 6.26 -8.99
CA ARG A 487 -14.99 6.69 -9.61
C ARG A 487 -14.98 8.13 -10.10
N ARG A 488 -16.12 8.79 -10.25
CA ARG A 488 -16.20 10.22 -10.64
C ARG A 488 -15.84 11.17 -9.50
N LEU A 489 -15.88 10.67 -8.26
CA LEU A 489 -15.48 11.44 -7.08
C LEU A 489 -14.02 11.86 -7.17
N LYS A 490 -13.68 12.97 -6.53
CA LYS A 490 -12.30 13.48 -6.45
C LYS A 490 -12.03 13.99 -5.05
N ALA A 491 -10.87 13.68 -4.51
CA ALA A 491 -10.34 14.38 -3.36
C ALA A 491 -9.92 15.79 -3.82
N GLU A 492 -10.59 16.82 -3.33
CA GLU A 492 -10.32 18.20 -3.72
C GLU A 492 -9.35 18.89 -2.77
N LYS A 493 -9.44 18.56 -1.48
CA LYS A 493 -8.57 19.12 -0.44
C LYS A 493 -8.30 18.09 0.63
N LEU A 494 -7.04 17.98 1.03
CA LEU A 494 -6.63 17.30 2.24
C LEU A 494 -6.35 18.35 3.32
N ILE A 495 -6.88 18.13 4.51
CA ILE A 495 -6.70 18.97 5.69
C ILE A 495 -6.08 18.07 6.76
N LEU A 496 -4.94 18.47 7.28
CA LEU A 496 -4.23 17.74 8.34
C LEU A 496 -3.97 18.68 9.51
N SER A 497 -4.37 18.24 10.70
CA SER A 497 -4.31 19.06 11.91
C SER A 497 -4.94 20.46 11.70
N GLY A 498 -6.10 20.50 10.99
CA GLY A 498 -6.87 21.71 10.72
C GLY A 498 -6.33 22.61 9.60
N GLU A 499 -5.16 22.30 9.02
CA GLU A 499 -4.53 23.08 7.96
C GLU A 499 -4.59 22.35 6.61
N GLU A 500 -4.93 23.09 5.54
CA GLU A 500 -4.93 22.56 4.17
C GLU A 500 -3.50 22.13 3.79
N TYR A 501 -3.36 20.87 3.36
CA TYR A 501 -2.08 20.37 2.87
C TYR A 501 -1.68 21.10 1.59
N LYS A 502 -0.44 21.60 1.58
CA LYS A 502 0.17 22.23 0.40
C LYS A 502 1.55 21.65 0.19
N PRO A 503 1.85 21.16 -1.04
CA PRO A 503 3.21 20.71 -1.34
C PRO A 503 4.25 21.76 -0.97
N GLN A 504 5.29 21.35 -0.28
CA GLN A 504 6.37 22.26 0.13
C GLN A 504 7.73 21.64 -0.16
N ASN A 505 8.59 22.44 -0.80
CA ASN A 505 9.99 22.09 -0.96
C ASN A 505 10.74 22.29 0.37
N GLN A 506 10.88 21.22 1.14
CA GLN A 506 11.75 21.25 2.32
C GLN A 506 13.22 21.07 1.92
N SER A 507 14.10 21.85 2.52
CA SER A 507 15.53 21.58 2.40
C SER A 507 15.90 20.31 3.16
N LEU A 508 16.88 19.56 2.65
CA LEU A 508 17.41 18.38 3.32
C LEU A 508 17.84 18.67 4.77
N ALA A 509 18.46 19.82 5.00
CA ALA A 509 18.87 20.26 6.35
C ALA A 509 17.66 20.40 7.29
N SER A 510 16.53 20.94 6.80
CA SER A 510 15.29 21.06 7.59
C SER A 510 14.72 19.68 7.92
N ILE A 511 14.71 18.75 6.97
CA ILE A 511 14.22 17.38 7.17
C ILE A 511 15.07 16.66 8.24
N ILE A 512 16.39 16.72 8.11
CA ILE A 512 17.31 16.11 9.09
C ILE A 512 17.11 16.74 10.47
N TRP A 513 17.07 18.07 10.57
CA TRP A 513 16.88 18.77 11.84
C TRP A 513 15.57 18.38 12.52
N LYS A 514 14.45 18.46 11.79
CA LYS A 514 13.14 18.06 12.33
C LYS A 514 13.10 16.58 12.70
N GLY A 515 13.66 15.71 11.86
CA GLY A 515 13.70 14.26 12.12
C GLY A 515 14.48 13.91 13.40
N LEU A 516 15.51 14.69 13.75
CA LEU A 516 16.29 14.50 14.97
C LEU A 516 15.63 15.13 16.20
N THR A 517 14.96 16.27 16.05
CA THR A 517 14.45 17.09 17.17
C THR A 517 12.98 16.82 17.50
N ASN A 518 12.17 16.35 16.55
CA ASN A 518 10.76 16.08 16.81
C ASN A 518 10.60 14.76 17.57
N THR A 519 10.24 14.87 18.86
CA THR A 519 10.02 13.71 19.74
C THR A 519 8.56 13.28 19.83
N ASN A 520 7.62 14.09 19.29
CA ASN A 520 6.18 13.92 19.52
C ASN A 520 5.47 13.14 18.41
N GLN A 521 6.15 12.83 17.30
CA GLN A 521 5.54 12.11 16.20
C GLN A 521 5.74 10.60 16.34
N LYS A 522 4.64 9.83 16.29
CA LYS A 522 4.66 8.37 16.23
C LYS A 522 5.14 7.91 14.84
N TYR A 523 5.76 6.76 14.73
CA TYR A 523 6.22 6.13 13.48
C TYR A 523 6.05 4.61 13.51
#